data_ef550e6f1fbe7d6beb19cae3bfdf90d2
#
_entry.id   ef550e6f1fbe7d6beb19cae3bfdf90d2
#
_cell.length_a   1.000
_cell.length_b   1.000
_cell.length_c   1.000
_cell.angle_alpha   90.00
_cell.angle_beta   90.00
_cell.angle_gamma   90.00
#
_symmetry.space_group_name_H-M   'P 1'
#
loop_
_entity.id
_entity.type
_entity.pdbx_description
1 polymer ?
#
loop_
_entity_poly.entity_id
_entity_poly.type
_entity_poly.pdbx_seq_one_letter_code
_entity_poly.pdbx_strand_id
1 'polypeptide(L)'
;VQAARVLWRQAQPQWDSQRLVFIDETGLNTKMARLYGRSPTHQRCVASVPHGHWQSSTFIAALRAESIAAPFLIKGAVNAEVFTAYLAQVLCPELRRGDVVVLDNLSTHKIASVTALITARGATVRYLPPYSPDLNPIELAFAKLKAHLRQAAARTLLDLQGALADSLASFQPAHCQGFFRHARYASI
;
A
#
# COMPACT_ATOMS: atom_id res chain seq x y z
N VAL A 1 -21.02 10.44 -1.59
CA VAL A 1 -19.78 10.06 -0.87
C VAL A 1 -20.10 9.81 0.60
N GLN A 2 -20.63 10.78 1.34
CA GLN A 2 -20.83 10.67 2.80
C GLN A 2 -21.71 9.48 3.22
N ALA A 3 -22.83 9.23 2.57
CA ALA A 3 -23.69 8.07 2.86
C ALA A 3 -22.95 6.74 2.67
N ALA A 4 -22.17 6.59 1.60
CA ALA A 4 -21.39 5.38 1.36
C ALA A 4 -20.32 5.16 2.45
N ARG A 5 -19.68 6.22 2.96
CA ARG A 5 -18.73 6.13 4.08
C ARG A 5 -19.39 5.71 5.39
N VAL A 6 -20.61 6.20 5.64
CA VAL A 6 -21.39 5.80 6.82
C VAL A 6 -21.72 4.31 6.76
N LEU A 7 -22.26 3.85 5.64
CA LEU A 7 -22.58 2.42 5.44
C LEU A 7 -21.34 1.53 5.56
N TRP A 8 -20.20 1.97 5.02
CA TRP A 8 -18.94 1.25 5.15
C TRP A 8 -18.53 1.09 6.62
N ARG A 9 -18.54 2.19 7.39
CA ARG A 9 -18.20 2.18 8.82
C ARG A 9 -19.13 1.32 9.66
N GLN A 10 -20.41 1.24 9.33
CA GLN A 10 -21.36 0.36 9.99
C GLN A 10 -21.10 -1.12 9.71
N ALA A 11 -20.58 -1.44 8.52
CA ALA A 11 -20.25 -2.81 8.14
C ALA A 11 -18.87 -3.28 8.66
N GLN A 12 -17.91 -2.37 8.87
CA GLN A 12 -16.54 -2.70 9.29
C GLN A 12 -16.44 -3.67 10.47
N PRO A 13 -17.20 -3.52 11.59
CA PRO A 13 -17.11 -4.41 12.75
C PRO A 13 -17.56 -5.85 12.46
N GLN A 14 -18.27 -6.08 11.36
CA GLN A 14 -18.79 -7.41 11.00
C GLN A 14 -17.79 -8.20 10.14
N TRP A 15 -16.71 -7.57 9.68
CA TRP A 15 -15.74 -8.22 8.79
C TRP A 15 -14.63 -8.89 9.60
N ASP A 16 -14.34 -10.12 9.23
CA ASP A 16 -13.16 -10.83 9.75
C ASP A 16 -11.89 -10.20 9.19
N SER A 17 -11.15 -9.49 10.03
CA SER A 17 -9.91 -8.82 9.67
C SER A 17 -8.84 -9.78 9.12
N GLN A 18 -8.87 -11.06 9.50
CA GLN A 18 -7.95 -12.09 9.00
C GLN A 18 -8.20 -12.42 7.52
N ARG A 19 -9.40 -12.13 7.03
CA ARG A 19 -9.80 -12.33 5.63
C ARG A 19 -9.63 -11.10 4.76
N LEU A 20 -9.40 -9.93 5.35
CA LEU A 20 -9.25 -8.68 4.59
C LEU A 20 -7.87 -8.58 3.96
N VAL A 21 -7.84 -8.22 2.68
CA VAL A 21 -6.62 -8.01 1.88
C VAL A 21 -6.75 -6.65 1.19
N PHE A 22 -6.10 -5.64 1.74
CA PHE A 22 -6.11 -4.29 1.16
C PHE A 22 -5.00 -4.16 0.13
N ILE A 23 -5.34 -3.72 -1.07
CA ILE A 23 -4.37 -3.51 -2.16
C ILE A 23 -4.37 -2.05 -2.55
N ASP A 24 -3.17 -1.52 -2.78
CA ASP A 24 -3.01 -0.17 -3.27
C ASP A 24 -1.65 0.00 -3.95
N GLU A 25 -1.45 1.15 -4.57
CA GLU A 25 -0.26 1.55 -5.30
C GLU A 25 0.36 2.79 -4.69
N THR A 26 1.69 2.86 -4.71
CA THR A 26 2.35 4.06 -4.25
C THR A 26 3.57 4.40 -5.10
N GLY A 27 3.70 5.68 -5.48
CA GLY A 27 4.86 6.18 -6.22
C GLY A 27 6.11 6.23 -5.34
N LEU A 28 7.22 5.71 -5.87
CA LEU A 28 8.56 5.80 -5.31
C LEU A 28 9.51 6.44 -6.33
N ASN A 29 10.59 7.05 -5.87
CA ASN A 29 11.62 7.56 -6.76
C ASN A 29 13.00 7.65 -6.08
N THR A 30 14.04 7.78 -6.89
CA THR A 30 15.43 7.88 -6.44
C THR A 30 15.81 9.27 -5.90
N LYS A 31 14.85 10.19 -5.78
CA LYS A 31 15.02 11.52 -5.19
C LYS A 31 14.49 11.59 -3.75
N MET A 32 13.98 10.48 -3.22
CA MET A 32 13.44 10.46 -1.86
C MET A 32 14.53 10.82 -0.84
N ALA A 33 14.22 11.79 0.00
CA ALA A 33 15.07 12.26 1.08
C ALA A 33 14.21 12.73 2.26
N ARG A 34 14.79 12.85 3.44
CA ARG A 34 14.09 13.45 4.58
C ARG A 34 13.73 14.90 4.27
N LEU A 35 12.48 15.27 4.52
CA LEU A 35 11.98 16.63 4.28
C LEU A 35 12.15 17.54 5.50
N TYR A 36 12.33 16.94 6.67
CA TYR A 36 12.43 17.65 7.95
C TYR A 36 13.59 17.11 8.76
N GLY A 37 14.25 18.00 9.51
CA GLY A 37 15.29 17.70 10.47
C GLY A 37 15.11 18.49 11.76
N ARG A 38 15.97 18.25 12.74
CA ARG A 38 16.01 19.04 13.99
C ARG A 38 17.42 19.58 14.15
N SER A 39 17.52 20.84 14.61
CA SER A 39 18.76 21.48 15.00
C SER A 39 18.57 22.14 16.38
N PRO A 40 19.65 22.46 17.10
CA PRO A 40 19.57 23.27 18.32
C PRO A 40 18.83 24.57 18.08
N THR A 41 18.25 25.14 19.13
CA THR A 41 17.56 26.45 19.08
C THR A 41 18.49 27.49 18.48
N HIS A 42 17.95 28.35 17.64
CA HIS A 42 18.67 29.41 16.89
C HIS A 42 19.71 28.93 15.86
N GLN A 43 19.77 27.64 15.56
CA GLN A 43 20.61 27.11 14.48
C GLN A 43 19.75 26.65 13.30
N ARG A 44 20.22 26.96 12.08
CA ARG A 44 19.57 26.51 10.86
C ARG A 44 19.83 24.99 10.66
N CYS A 45 18.78 24.23 10.45
CA CYS A 45 18.92 22.83 10.01
C CYS A 45 19.32 22.80 8.53
N VAL A 46 20.53 22.34 8.24
CA VAL A 46 21.06 22.24 6.87
C VAL A 46 21.19 20.77 6.50
N ALA A 47 20.69 20.39 5.33
CA ALA A 47 20.85 19.05 4.78
C ALA A 47 21.01 19.13 3.26
N SER A 48 21.79 18.22 2.69
CA SER A 48 21.89 18.04 1.26
C SER A 48 20.71 17.25 0.73
N VAL A 49 20.08 17.74 -0.36
CA VAL A 49 19.01 17.05 -1.08
C VAL A 49 19.49 16.64 -2.47
N PRO A 50 19.03 15.50 -3.01
CA PRO A 50 19.40 15.10 -4.36
C PRO A 50 18.85 16.09 -5.38
N HIS A 51 19.73 16.48 -6.31
CA HIS A 51 19.41 17.34 -7.43
C HIS A 51 19.63 16.58 -8.75
N GLY A 52 18.98 17.00 -9.83
CA GLY A 52 19.10 16.40 -11.16
C GLY A 52 17.98 15.43 -11.51
N HIS A 53 18.24 14.55 -12.49
CA HIS A 53 17.26 13.58 -12.96
C HIS A 53 17.03 12.47 -11.92
N TRP A 54 15.78 12.05 -11.78
CA TRP A 54 15.38 10.93 -10.94
C TRP A 54 14.58 9.90 -11.73
N GLN A 55 14.58 8.69 -11.26
CA GLN A 55 13.77 7.60 -11.80
C GLN A 55 12.57 7.37 -10.91
N SER A 56 11.39 7.29 -11.53
CA SER A 56 10.14 7.00 -10.85
C SER A 56 9.77 5.54 -11.05
N SER A 57 9.24 4.94 -10.00
CA SER A 57 8.71 3.59 -9.96
C SER A 57 7.39 3.57 -9.23
N THR A 58 6.53 2.61 -9.52
CA THR A 58 5.31 2.34 -8.75
C THR A 58 5.51 1.05 -7.97
N PHE A 59 5.22 1.10 -6.69
CA PHE A 59 5.19 -0.05 -5.80
C PHE A 59 3.74 -0.44 -5.54
N ILE A 60 3.40 -1.70 -5.80
CA ILE A 60 2.10 -2.30 -5.53
C ILE A 60 2.30 -3.33 -4.43
N ALA A 61 1.39 -3.41 -3.47
CA ALA A 61 1.41 -4.44 -2.45
C ALA A 61 0.01 -4.70 -1.92
N ALA A 62 -0.12 -5.79 -1.19
CA ALA A 62 -1.29 -6.11 -0.40
C ALA A 62 -0.96 -6.05 1.09
N LEU A 63 -1.86 -5.50 1.90
CA LEU A 63 -1.78 -5.53 3.36
C LEU A 63 -2.78 -6.54 3.90
N ARG A 64 -2.28 -7.51 4.64
CA ARG A 64 -3.04 -8.42 5.51
C ARG A 64 -2.89 -8.03 6.97
N ALA A 65 -3.70 -8.61 7.84
CA ALA A 65 -3.64 -8.36 9.28
C ALA A 65 -2.27 -8.66 9.91
N GLU A 66 -1.47 -9.54 9.30
CA GLU A 66 -0.19 -10.01 9.87
C GLU A 66 1.02 -9.68 9.00
N SER A 67 0.84 -9.27 7.75
CA SER A 67 1.95 -9.08 6.82
C SER A 67 1.64 -8.17 5.65
N ILE A 68 2.71 -7.66 5.03
CA ILE A 68 2.66 -7.17 3.65
C ILE A 68 2.84 -8.37 2.73
N ALA A 69 1.96 -8.52 1.77
CA ALA A 69 1.90 -9.62 0.81
C ALA A 69 1.99 -9.11 -0.63
N ALA A 70 2.34 -9.98 -1.56
CA ALA A 70 2.35 -9.71 -2.98
C ALA A 70 3.08 -8.41 -3.38
N PRO A 71 4.30 -8.12 -2.86
CA PRO A 71 5.03 -6.90 -3.19
C PRO A 71 5.53 -6.94 -4.64
N PHE A 72 5.35 -5.83 -5.35
CA PHE A 72 5.78 -5.68 -6.73
C PHE A 72 6.24 -4.26 -7.03
N LEU A 73 7.43 -4.12 -7.62
CA LEU A 73 7.98 -2.84 -8.03
C LEU A 73 8.13 -2.79 -9.54
N ILE A 74 7.54 -1.78 -10.16
CA ILE A 74 7.61 -1.55 -11.61
C ILE A 74 8.16 -0.15 -11.91
N LYS A 75 8.98 -0.03 -12.95
CA LYS A 75 9.45 1.26 -13.44
C LYS A 75 8.32 2.03 -14.12
N GLY A 76 8.10 3.27 -13.70
CA GLY A 76 7.06 4.15 -14.25
C GLY A 76 5.69 3.96 -13.62
N ALA A 77 4.66 4.39 -14.35
CA ALA A 77 3.27 4.31 -13.93
C ALA A 77 2.64 2.95 -14.26
N VAL A 78 1.65 2.58 -13.47
CA VAL A 78 0.84 1.38 -13.68
C VAL A 78 -0.40 1.75 -14.49
N ASN A 79 -0.68 0.96 -15.53
CA ASN A 79 -1.93 1.02 -16.28
C ASN A 79 -2.79 -0.20 -15.97
N ALA A 80 -3.99 -0.26 -16.54
CA ALA A 80 -4.95 -1.34 -16.32
C ALA A 80 -4.39 -2.73 -16.71
N GLU A 81 -3.59 -2.79 -17.76
CA GLU A 81 -3.00 -4.03 -18.27
C GLU A 81 -1.94 -4.56 -17.31
N VAL A 82 -1.04 -3.70 -16.86
CA VAL A 82 -0.01 -4.02 -15.85
C VAL A 82 -0.65 -4.42 -14.51
N PHE A 83 -1.69 -3.70 -14.09
CA PHE A 83 -2.43 -4.04 -12.88
C PHE A 83 -3.09 -5.41 -12.97
N THR A 84 -3.73 -5.73 -14.11
CA THR A 84 -4.32 -7.05 -14.36
C THR A 84 -3.27 -8.15 -14.35
N ALA A 85 -2.10 -7.92 -14.95
CA ALA A 85 -0.98 -8.87 -14.93
C ALA A 85 -0.45 -9.08 -13.50
N TYR A 86 -0.29 -8.01 -12.72
CA TYR A 86 0.07 -8.09 -11.30
C TYR A 86 -0.93 -8.95 -10.51
N LEU A 87 -2.23 -8.72 -10.70
CA LEU A 87 -3.25 -9.53 -10.04
C LEU A 87 -3.12 -11.00 -10.40
N ALA A 88 -2.99 -11.32 -11.68
CA ALA A 88 -2.95 -12.70 -12.16
C ALA A 88 -1.70 -13.45 -11.68
N GLN A 89 -0.53 -12.80 -11.73
CA GLN A 89 0.77 -13.46 -11.54
C GLN A 89 1.32 -13.33 -10.12
N VAL A 90 0.97 -12.28 -9.38
CA VAL A 90 1.57 -11.98 -8.07
C VAL A 90 0.55 -12.11 -6.95
N LEU A 91 -0.60 -11.44 -7.05
CA LEU A 91 -1.57 -11.46 -5.95
C LEU A 91 -2.41 -12.75 -5.91
N CYS A 92 -3.01 -13.14 -7.04
CA CYS A 92 -3.94 -14.28 -7.07
C CYS A 92 -3.35 -15.61 -6.57
N PRO A 93 -2.06 -15.91 -6.78
CA PRO A 93 -1.42 -17.09 -6.17
C PRO A 93 -1.42 -17.08 -4.63
N GLU A 94 -1.43 -15.91 -4.00
CA GLU A 94 -1.40 -15.73 -2.54
C GLU A 94 -2.80 -15.63 -1.91
N LEU A 95 -3.87 -15.51 -2.73
CA LEU A 95 -5.23 -15.43 -2.24
C LEU A 95 -5.74 -16.77 -1.72
N ARG A 96 -6.47 -16.70 -0.62
CA ARG A 96 -7.12 -17.84 0.01
C ARG A 96 -8.63 -17.80 -0.24
N ARG A 97 -9.27 -18.93 -0.32
CA ARG A 97 -10.73 -19.01 -0.40
C ARG A 97 -11.37 -18.31 0.80
N GLY A 98 -12.31 -17.40 0.52
CA GLY A 98 -12.98 -16.59 1.53
C GLY A 98 -12.28 -15.27 1.85
N ASP A 99 -11.14 -14.96 1.20
CA ASP A 99 -10.54 -13.63 1.31
C ASP A 99 -11.48 -12.56 0.75
N VAL A 100 -11.38 -11.36 1.32
CA VAL A 100 -12.10 -10.16 0.86
C VAL A 100 -11.04 -9.16 0.42
N VAL A 101 -10.88 -9.04 -0.89
CA VAL A 101 -9.94 -8.09 -1.50
C VAL A 101 -10.59 -6.71 -1.54
N VAL A 102 -9.94 -5.75 -0.90
CA VAL A 102 -10.40 -4.36 -0.82
C VAL A 102 -9.50 -3.49 -1.69
N LEU A 103 -10.11 -2.83 -2.65
CA LEU A 103 -9.48 -1.92 -3.61
C LEU A 103 -10.01 -0.50 -3.41
N ASP A 104 -9.23 0.48 -3.81
CA ASP A 104 -9.75 1.83 -3.95
C ASP A 104 -10.79 1.93 -5.09
N ASN A 105 -11.38 3.09 -5.24
CA ASN A 105 -12.47 3.32 -6.17
C ASN A 105 -11.99 3.83 -7.55
N LEU A 106 -10.74 3.58 -7.95
CA LEU A 106 -10.24 3.96 -9.27
C LEU A 106 -10.91 3.17 -10.40
N SER A 107 -11.09 3.81 -11.55
CA SER A 107 -11.72 3.18 -12.72
C SER A 107 -10.89 2.00 -13.26
N THR A 108 -9.57 2.08 -13.16
CA THR A 108 -8.64 1.02 -13.55
C THR A 108 -8.80 -0.26 -12.75
N HIS A 109 -9.33 -0.18 -11.51
CA HIS A 109 -9.58 -1.34 -10.65
C HIS A 109 -10.96 -1.96 -10.85
N LYS A 110 -11.87 -1.26 -11.54
CA LYS A 110 -13.26 -1.71 -11.78
C LYS A 110 -13.46 -2.47 -13.08
N ILE A 111 -12.40 -2.97 -13.67
CA ILE A 111 -12.48 -3.75 -14.90
C ILE A 111 -13.00 -5.15 -14.58
N ALA A 112 -13.86 -5.68 -15.43
CA ALA A 112 -14.48 -7.00 -15.24
C ALA A 112 -13.43 -8.12 -15.05
N SER A 113 -12.28 -8.03 -15.71
CA SER A 113 -11.17 -8.99 -15.56
C SER A 113 -10.60 -9.03 -14.14
N VAL A 114 -10.51 -7.89 -13.44
CA VAL A 114 -10.04 -7.80 -12.05
C VAL A 114 -10.94 -8.62 -11.13
N THR A 115 -12.25 -8.39 -11.22
CA THR A 115 -13.23 -9.14 -10.42
C THR A 115 -13.21 -10.63 -10.76
N ALA A 116 -13.13 -10.98 -12.05
CA ALA A 116 -13.10 -12.38 -12.50
C ALA A 116 -11.88 -13.13 -11.97
N LEU A 117 -10.68 -12.53 -12.01
CA LEU A 117 -9.45 -13.13 -11.50
C LEU A 117 -9.53 -13.41 -10.00
N ILE A 118 -10.02 -12.46 -9.21
CA ILE A 118 -10.14 -12.60 -7.76
C ILE A 118 -11.20 -13.64 -7.39
N THR A 119 -12.37 -13.60 -8.05
CA THR A 119 -13.46 -14.53 -7.76
C THR A 119 -13.12 -15.97 -8.18
N ALA A 120 -12.31 -16.18 -9.22
CA ALA A 120 -11.79 -17.48 -9.60
C ALA A 120 -10.95 -18.15 -8.49
N ARG A 121 -10.40 -17.37 -7.54
CA ARG A 121 -9.71 -17.89 -6.36
C ARG A 121 -10.62 -18.13 -5.16
N GLY A 122 -11.94 -17.96 -5.32
CA GLY A 122 -12.91 -18.06 -4.23
C GLY A 122 -12.87 -16.91 -3.25
N ALA A 123 -12.27 -15.79 -3.66
CA ALA A 123 -12.24 -14.53 -2.93
C ALA A 123 -13.34 -13.57 -3.45
N THR A 124 -13.65 -12.53 -2.68
CA THR A 124 -14.62 -11.50 -3.07
C THR A 124 -13.95 -10.14 -3.20
N VAL A 125 -14.51 -9.25 -4.02
CA VAL A 125 -13.99 -7.90 -4.22
C VAL A 125 -14.91 -6.89 -3.52
N ARG A 126 -14.31 -5.91 -2.85
CA ARG A 126 -15.00 -4.72 -2.33
C ARG A 126 -14.23 -3.47 -2.73
N TYR A 127 -14.97 -2.41 -3.02
CA TYR A 127 -14.39 -1.11 -3.36
C TYR A 127 -14.65 -0.13 -2.23
N LEU A 128 -13.58 0.54 -1.78
CA LEU A 128 -13.68 1.63 -0.81
C LEU A 128 -14.62 2.73 -1.32
N PRO A 129 -15.32 3.43 -0.42
CA PRO A 129 -16.02 4.64 -0.79
C PRO A 129 -15.06 5.66 -1.44
N PRO A 130 -15.52 6.46 -2.40
CA PRO A 130 -14.69 7.49 -3.02
C PRO A 130 -14.07 8.43 -1.96
N TYR A 131 -12.83 8.84 -2.18
CA TYR A 131 -12.08 9.76 -1.31
C TYR A 131 -12.02 9.31 0.15
N SER A 132 -11.65 8.05 0.40
CA SER A 132 -11.64 7.47 1.74
C SER A 132 -10.31 6.80 2.11
N PRO A 133 -9.17 7.50 2.03
CA PRO A 133 -7.87 6.94 2.39
C PRO A 133 -7.78 6.59 3.90
N ASP A 134 -8.56 7.26 4.74
CA ASP A 134 -8.69 6.97 6.16
C ASP A 134 -9.33 5.60 6.48
N LEU A 135 -10.01 5.01 5.50
CA LEU A 135 -10.57 3.66 5.56
C LEU A 135 -9.63 2.61 4.94
N ASN A 136 -8.47 3.04 4.44
CA ASN A 136 -7.50 2.17 3.79
C ASN A 136 -6.25 1.99 4.67
N PRO A 137 -6.12 0.90 5.44
CA PRO A 137 -5.00 0.70 6.37
C PRO A 137 -3.64 0.59 5.65
N ILE A 138 -3.58 0.22 4.36
CA ILE A 138 -2.34 0.11 3.60
C ILE A 138 -1.65 1.46 3.41
N GLU A 139 -2.39 2.57 3.45
CA GLU A 139 -1.83 3.92 3.37
C GLU A 139 -0.87 4.21 4.55
N LEU A 140 -1.19 3.70 5.74
CA LEU A 140 -0.31 3.78 6.91
C LEU A 140 0.94 2.92 6.73
N ALA A 141 0.80 1.74 6.13
CA ALA A 141 1.94 0.89 5.78
C ALA A 141 2.85 1.59 4.77
N PHE A 142 2.29 2.21 3.74
CA PHE A 142 3.03 3.00 2.76
C PHE A 142 3.68 4.25 3.37
N ALA A 143 3.03 4.89 4.33
CA ALA A 143 3.64 6.01 5.06
C ALA A 143 4.89 5.58 5.83
N LYS A 144 4.83 4.45 6.55
CA LYS A 144 5.98 3.83 7.24
C LYS A 144 7.07 3.45 6.24
N LEU A 145 6.71 2.74 5.15
CA LEU A 145 7.63 2.36 4.08
C LEU A 145 8.38 3.58 3.53
N LYS A 146 7.65 4.62 3.14
CA LYS A 146 8.24 5.86 2.60
C LYS A 146 9.14 6.58 3.62
N ALA A 147 8.84 6.50 4.91
CA ALA A 147 9.72 7.05 5.94
C ALA A 147 11.08 6.34 5.96
N HIS A 148 11.10 5.00 5.88
CA HIS A 148 12.34 4.22 5.78
C HIS A 148 13.09 4.53 4.49
N LEU A 149 12.42 4.56 3.34
CA LEU A 149 13.05 4.87 2.05
C LEU A 149 13.64 6.29 1.99
N ARG A 150 12.98 7.28 2.61
CA ARG A 150 13.54 8.64 2.75
C ARG A 150 14.78 8.66 3.65
N GLN A 151 14.82 7.80 4.65
CA GLN A 151 16.00 7.66 5.50
C GLN A 151 17.15 6.97 4.78
N ALA A 152 16.87 5.93 3.98
CA ALA A 152 17.88 5.23 3.18
C ALA A 152 18.46 6.12 2.08
N ALA A 153 17.68 7.11 1.61
CA ALA A 153 18.10 8.11 0.62
C ALA A 153 18.73 7.49 -0.65
N ALA A 154 18.16 6.41 -1.14
CA ALA A 154 18.61 5.68 -2.33
C ALA A 154 18.70 6.59 -3.57
N ARG A 155 19.77 6.45 -4.35
CA ARG A 155 20.03 7.28 -5.55
C ARG A 155 19.98 6.51 -6.85
N THR A 156 20.02 5.19 -6.80
CA THR A 156 19.84 4.31 -7.94
C THR A 156 18.61 3.42 -7.76
N LEU A 157 18.12 2.81 -8.84
CA LEU A 157 17.02 1.84 -8.74
C LEU A 157 17.44 0.61 -7.95
N LEU A 158 18.68 0.19 -8.06
CA LEU A 158 19.19 -0.96 -7.32
C LEU A 158 19.22 -0.68 -5.81
N ASP A 159 19.72 0.50 -5.39
CA ASP A 159 19.69 0.91 -4.00
C ASP A 159 18.24 1.05 -3.48
N LEU A 160 17.32 1.56 -4.32
CA LEU A 160 15.91 1.67 -3.96
C LEU A 160 15.27 0.29 -3.76
N GLN A 161 15.60 -0.68 -4.61
CA GLN A 161 15.15 -2.06 -4.46
C GLN A 161 15.69 -2.70 -3.17
N GLY A 162 16.98 -2.52 -2.86
CA GLY A 162 17.58 -2.99 -1.61
C GLY A 162 16.88 -2.37 -0.39
N ALA A 163 16.76 -1.04 -0.36
CA ALA A 163 16.11 -0.33 0.73
C ALA A 163 14.62 -0.71 0.88
N LEU A 164 13.93 -1.02 -0.24
CA LEU A 164 12.55 -1.53 -0.23
C LEU A 164 12.49 -2.91 0.42
N ALA A 165 13.38 -3.83 0.05
CA ALA A 165 13.45 -5.16 0.62
C ALA A 165 13.71 -5.12 2.14
N ASP A 166 14.68 -4.31 2.58
CA ASP A 166 14.98 -4.10 4.01
C ASP A 166 13.79 -3.52 4.76
N SER A 167 13.10 -2.54 4.13
CA SER A 167 11.91 -1.95 4.72
C SER A 167 10.79 -2.98 4.87
N LEU A 168 10.53 -3.80 3.86
CA LEU A 168 9.52 -4.86 3.92
C LEU A 168 9.84 -5.90 5.00
N ALA A 169 11.11 -6.31 5.13
CA ALA A 169 11.55 -7.22 6.18
C ALA A 169 11.37 -6.67 7.60
N SER A 170 11.29 -5.34 7.76
CA SER A 170 11.08 -4.68 9.05
C SER A 170 9.60 -4.67 9.50
N PHE A 171 8.66 -5.06 8.65
CA PHE A 171 7.26 -5.14 9.04
C PHE A 171 6.98 -6.36 9.89
N GLN A 172 6.42 -6.12 11.06
CA GLN A 172 6.00 -7.15 12.00
C GLN A 172 4.47 -7.26 12.04
N PRO A 173 3.91 -8.42 12.42
CA PRO A 173 2.46 -8.56 12.58
C PRO A 173 1.82 -7.47 13.43
N ALA A 174 2.46 -7.08 14.52
CA ALA A 174 1.98 -6.00 15.41
C ALA A 174 1.82 -4.65 14.68
N HIS A 175 2.67 -4.34 13.70
CA HIS A 175 2.53 -3.15 12.88
C HIS A 175 1.27 -3.23 12.00
N CYS A 176 1.10 -4.35 11.29
CA CYS A 176 -0.04 -4.55 10.38
C CYS A 176 -1.36 -4.49 11.15
N GLN A 177 -1.44 -5.19 12.30
CA GLN A 177 -2.58 -5.13 13.20
C GLN A 177 -2.84 -3.70 13.71
N GLY A 178 -1.78 -2.93 14.00
CA GLY A 178 -1.88 -1.52 14.38
C GLY A 178 -2.54 -0.67 13.29
N PHE A 179 -2.22 -0.90 12.02
CA PHE A 179 -2.84 -0.20 10.89
C PHE A 179 -4.32 -0.55 10.75
N PHE A 180 -4.68 -1.83 10.92
CA PHE A 180 -6.08 -2.27 10.91
C PHE A 180 -6.88 -1.62 12.06
N ARG A 181 -6.35 -1.61 13.28
CA ARG A 181 -7.00 -0.93 14.43
C ARG A 181 -7.18 0.56 14.20
N HIS A 182 -6.17 1.25 13.63
CA HIS A 182 -6.26 2.67 13.33
C HIS A 182 -7.37 2.96 12.32
N ALA A 183 -7.49 2.15 11.27
CA ALA A 183 -8.55 2.26 10.26
C ALA A 183 -9.91 1.72 10.75
N ARG A 184 -10.02 1.30 12.04
CA ARG A 184 -11.23 0.81 12.71
C ARG A 184 -11.81 -0.48 12.14
N TYR A 185 -10.99 -1.34 11.56
CA TYR A 185 -11.35 -2.74 11.33
C TYR A 185 -11.28 -3.51 12.66
N ALA A 186 -12.13 -4.55 12.81
CA ALA A 186 -12.28 -5.27 14.06
C ALA A 186 -10.94 -5.58 14.72
N SER A 187 -10.91 -5.48 16.05
CA SER A 187 -9.72 -5.79 16.86
C SER A 187 -9.29 -7.24 16.62
N ILE A 188 -8.04 -7.41 16.29
CA ILE A 188 -7.38 -8.70 16.18
C ILE A 188 -6.81 -9.03 17.55
#